data_80647d54b93c98a5b0837efefd470f09
#
_entry.id   80647d54b93c98a5b0837efefd470f09
#
_cell.length_a   1.000
_cell.length_b   1.000
_cell.length_c   1.000
_cell.angle_alpha   90.00
_cell.angle_beta   90.00
_cell.angle_gamma   90.00
#
_symmetry.space_group_name_H-M   'P 1'
#
loop_
_entity.id
_entity.type
_entity.pdbx_description
1 polymer ?
#
loop_
_entity_poly.entity_id
_entity_poly.type
_entity_poly.pdbx_seq_one_letter_code
_entity_poly.pdbx_strand_id
1 'polypeptide(L)'
;MTPAARLAAAAELLAAIGAAATPAEQHIGSYFRSRRYAGSKDRRWITEFVYRALRRQGELDAVSLAVGLEVSPRNLCLLSLILFEDVAVDALDTGWFGGAHGLDDLTAEEAAALAKAAEIDLASLPPAARGNFPDWLAQKLLDQYGTRAAEIMAAYGERAPVTLRVNALKGSRSDIRYFLANEGIDVTPTTLSPDGLILDARLNLSRHPLLENGRIELQDEAAQVASRLAGAEPGMTVVDYCAGGGGKSLAMAAGMAHTGKIHAFDTEERRMRDIAGRARRAGVSLIEPLVIHGDDRDAELIAPLVGAADRVFVDAPCSGSGTWRRQPDMKWKLTEERLAELTALQADILERASVLVAPGGRLTYATCSILAAENEDRIRAFLLSHPAFTLIPVSTIWEAVGLDGRWDSDFFALTPADYGTDGFFTAVLERAEG
;
A
#
# COMPACT_ATOMS: atom_id res chain seq x y z
N MET A 1 2.18 -16.41 27.04
CA MET A 1 2.32 -15.16 27.81
C MET A 1 1.02 -14.90 28.58
N THR A 2 1.11 -14.23 29.76
CA THR A 2 -0.07 -13.76 30.47
C THR A 2 -0.73 -12.59 29.71
N PRO A 3 -2.02 -12.26 29.96
CA PRO A 3 -2.65 -11.07 29.39
C PRO A 3 -1.85 -9.78 29.71
N ALA A 4 -1.39 -9.60 30.95
CA ALA A 4 -0.55 -8.47 31.35
C ALA A 4 0.74 -8.35 30.53
N ALA A 5 1.45 -9.47 30.31
CA ALA A 5 2.67 -9.44 29.50
C ALA A 5 2.41 -9.18 28.00
N ARG A 6 1.25 -9.58 27.48
CA ARG A 6 0.85 -9.24 26.08
C ARG A 6 0.54 -7.74 25.95
N LEU A 7 -0.15 -7.16 26.95
CA LEU A 7 -0.49 -5.74 26.98
C LEU A 7 0.78 -4.88 27.07
N ALA A 8 1.72 -5.24 27.95
CA ALA A 8 3.01 -4.57 28.07
C ALA A 8 3.80 -4.63 26.73
N ALA A 9 3.81 -5.79 26.07
CA ALA A 9 4.43 -5.94 24.75
C ALA A 9 3.77 -5.05 23.68
N ALA A 10 2.45 -4.89 23.74
CA ALA A 10 1.73 -4.00 22.83
C ALA A 10 2.09 -2.53 23.09
N ALA A 11 2.18 -2.11 24.36
CA ALA A 11 2.59 -0.75 24.74
C ALA A 11 4.04 -0.45 24.30
N GLU A 12 4.98 -1.39 24.50
CA GLU A 12 6.37 -1.27 24.00
C GLU A 12 6.40 -1.10 22.47
N LEU A 13 5.60 -1.87 21.74
CA LEU A 13 5.52 -1.77 20.28
C LEU A 13 4.92 -0.45 19.83
N LEU A 14 3.82 0.02 20.43
CA LEU A 14 3.23 1.31 20.11
C LEU A 14 4.21 2.45 20.37
N ALA A 15 4.97 2.41 21.48
CA ALA A 15 6.02 3.37 21.75
C ALA A 15 7.12 3.37 20.67
N ALA A 16 7.62 2.20 20.30
CA ALA A 16 8.66 2.07 19.28
C ALA A 16 8.19 2.52 17.89
N ILE A 17 6.93 2.21 17.53
CA ILE A 17 6.32 2.60 16.25
C ILE A 17 6.11 4.12 16.21
N GLY A 18 5.60 4.72 17.28
CA GLY A 18 5.36 6.17 17.35
C GLY A 18 6.64 7.00 17.29
N ALA A 19 7.75 6.49 17.84
CA ALA A 19 9.05 7.19 17.85
C ALA A 19 9.83 7.07 16.51
N ALA A 20 9.42 6.24 15.57
CA ALA A 20 10.18 5.93 14.38
C ALA A 20 9.49 6.39 13.08
N ALA A 21 10.29 6.74 12.07
CA ALA A 21 9.78 7.06 10.73
C ALA A 21 9.41 5.82 9.89
N THR A 22 9.89 4.64 10.28
CA THR A 22 9.67 3.38 9.53
C THR A 22 8.32 2.73 9.85
N PRO A 23 7.74 1.94 8.91
CA PRO A 23 6.45 1.29 9.10
C PRO A 23 6.40 0.30 10.28
N ALA A 24 5.23 0.18 10.90
CA ALA A 24 4.95 -0.71 12.04
C ALA A 24 5.39 -2.16 11.81
N GLU A 25 5.25 -2.68 10.60
CA GLU A 25 5.64 -4.06 10.24
C GLU A 25 7.11 -4.36 10.56
N GLN A 26 8.02 -3.40 10.30
CA GLN A 26 9.45 -3.57 10.56
C GLN A 26 9.74 -3.69 12.06
N HIS A 27 9.05 -2.87 12.88
CA HIS A 27 9.17 -2.90 14.33
C HIS A 27 8.62 -4.19 14.91
N ILE A 28 7.42 -4.61 14.50
CA ILE A 28 6.79 -5.86 14.92
C ILE A 28 7.66 -7.07 14.53
N GLY A 29 8.17 -7.08 13.30
CA GLY A 29 9.06 -8.13 12.82
C GLY A 29 10.36 -8.22 13.62
N SER A 30 10.98 -7.07 13.93
CA SER A 30 12.19 -7.00 14.74
C SER A 30 11.94 -7.43 16.18
N TYR A 31 10.84 -6.96 16.76
CA TYR A 31 10.41 -7.29 18.12
C TYR A 31 10.32 -8.80 18.34
N PHE A 32 9.67 -9.52 17.46
CA PHE A 32 9.49 -10.96 17.59
C PHE A 32 10.73 -11.77 17.16
N ARG A 33 11.65 -11.24 16.39
CA ARG A 33 12.95 -11.90 16.14
C ARG A 33 13.79 -12.00 17.39
N SER A 34 13.76 -10.99 18.25
CA SER A 34 14.50 -10.98 19.52
C SER A 34 13.78 -11.72 20.66
N ARG A 35 12.45 -11.89 20.56
CA ARG A 35 11.60 -12.51 21.61
C ARG A 35 11.02 -13.85 21.17
N ARG A 36 11.91 -14.84 20.96
CA ARG A 36 11.54 -16.17 20.45
C ARG A 36 10.62 -16.96 21.38
N TYR A 37 10.55 -16.60 22.65
CA TYR A 37 9.66 -17.20 23.65
C TYR A 37 8.17 -16.91 23.41
N ALA A 38 7.84 -15.86 22.66
CA ALA A 38 6.46 -15.55 22.30
C ALA A 38 5.92 -16.61 21.33
N GLY A 39 4.91 -17.37 21.77
CA GLY A 39 4.23 -18.36 20.95
C GLY A 39 3.42 -17.76 19.81
N SER A 40 3.00 -18.58 18.86
CA SER A 40 2.24 -18.12 17.68
C SER A 40 0.94 -17.40 18.04
N LYS A 41 0.21 -17.89 19.05
CA LYS A 41 -1.02 -17.27 19.56
C LYS A 41 -0.76 -15.90 20.19
N ASP A 42 0.34 -15.78 20.97
CA ASP A 42 0.71 -14.51 21.59
C ASP A 42 1.12 -13.47 20.52
N ARG A 43 1.97 -13.88 19.58
CA ARG A 43 2.38 -13.02 18.45
C ARG A 43 1.18 -12.51 17.66
N ARG A 44 0.23 -13.41 17.38
CA ARG A 44 -0.98 -13.06 16.65
C ARG A 44 -1.80 -12.03 17.42
N TRP A 45 -2.08 -12.29 18.70
CA TRP A 45 -2.87 -11.37 19.54
C TRP A 45 -2.20 -9.99 19.64
N ILE A 46 -0.90 -9.92 19.98
CA ILE A 46 -0.16 -8.67 20.12
C ILE A 46 -0.18 -7.90 18.78
N THR A 47 0.08 -8.58 17.67
CA THR A 47 0.08 -7.94 16.34
C THR A 47 -1.30 -7.38 16.00
N GLU A 48 -2.36 -8.16 16.22
CA GLU A 48 -3.73 -7.74 15.92
C GLU A 48 -4.16 -6.56 16.80
N PHE A 49 -3.83 -6.59 18.07
CA PHE A 49 -4.09 -5.51 19.03
C PHE A 49 -3.38 -4.21 18.62
N VAL A 50 -2.07 -4.26 18.36
CA VAL A 50 -1.28 -3.09 17.93
C VAL A 50 -1.84 -2.49 16.63
N TYR A 51 -2.12 -3.32 15.63
CA TYR A 51 -2.70 -2.81 14.37
C TYR A 51 -4.10 -2.23 14.54
N ARG A 52 -4.92 -2.76 15.48
CA ARG A 52 -6.22 -2.18 15.79
C ARG A 52 -6.05 -0.81 16.42
N ALA A 53 -5.19 -0.67 17.44
CA ALA A 53 -4.89 0.62 18.06
C ALA A 53 -4.41 1.65 17.02
N LEU A 54 -3.48 1.29 16.12
CA LEU A 54 -2.98 2.16 15.07
C LEU A 54 -4.07 2.59 14.06
N ARG A 55 -5.02 1.71 13.74
CA ARG A 55 -6.16 2.07 12.86
C ARG A 55 -7.13 3.02 13.51
N ARG A 56 -7.29 2.91 14.84
CA ARG A 56 -8.24 3.68 15.65
C ARG A 56 -7.55 4.81 16.43
N GLN A 57 -6.32 5.17 16.06
CA GLN A 57 -5.49 6.12 16.81
C GLN A 57 -6.19 7.48 17.00
N GLY A 58 -6.86 8.01 15.97
CA GLY A 58 -7.56 9.29 16.07
C GLY A 58 -8.67 9.30 17.11
N GLU A 59 -9.45 8.23 17.18
CA GLU A 59 -10.48 8.07 18.21
C GLU A 59 -9.86 7.91 19.59
N LEU A 60 -8.80 7.10 19.71
CA LEU A 60 -8.09 6.89 20.97
C LEU A 60 -7.47 8.19 21.49
N ASP A 61 -6.84 8.97 20.63
CA ASP A 61 -6.24 10.27 20.97
C ASP A 61 -7.32 11.25 21.43
N ALA A 62 -8.41 11.36 20.67
CA ALA A 62 -9.53 12.26 21.00
C ALA A 62 -10.22 11.88 22.32
N VAL A 63 -10.45 10.59 22.56
CA VAL A 63 -11.02 10.10 23.82
C VAL A 63 -10.04 10.33 24.98
N SER A 64 -8.73 10.05 24.81
CA SER A 64 -7.72 10.36 25.83
C SER A 64 -7.83 11.80 26.31
N LEU A 65 -7.84 12.75 25.36
CA LEU A 65 -7.94 14.19 25.66
C LEU A 65 -9.27 14.55 26.33
N ALA A 66 -10.37 13.99 25.86
CA ALA A 66 -11.71 14.26 26.38
C ALA A 66 -11.88 13.83 27.85
N VAL A 67 -11.19 12.75 28.28
CA VAL A 67 -11.26 12.26 29.68
C VAL A 67 -10.09 12.71 30.54
N GLY A 68 -9.19 13.55 30.01
CA GLY A 68 -8.05 14.12 30.72
C GLY A 68 -6.86 13.15 30.90
N LEU A 69 -6.76 12.13 30.07
CA LEU A 69 -5.59 11.25 30.01
C LEU A 69 -4.53 11.80 29.05
N GLU A 70 -3.27 11.59 29.39
CA GLU A 70 -2.17 11.82 28.45
C GLU A 70 -2.25 10.84 27.27
N VAL A 71 -1.97 11.34 26.06
CA VAL A 71 -1.81 10.48 24.88
C VAL A 71 -0.47 9.74 25.00
N SER A 72 -0.52 8.54 25.52
CA SER A 72 0.65 7.67 25.76
C SER A 72 0.39 6.25 25.30
N PRO A 73 1.42 5.45 24.95
CA PRO A 73 1.25 4.05 24.56
C PRO A 73 0.49 3.22 25.60
N ARG A 74 0.68 3.49 26.90
CA ARG A 74 -0.07 2.88 27.99
C ARG A 74 -1.56 3.19 27.87
N ASN A 75 -1.91 4.48 27.80
CA ASN A 75 -3.31 4.92 27.78
C ASN A 75 -4.01 4.51 26.49
N LEU A 76 -3.31 4.49 25.35
CA LEU A 76 -3.84 3.92 24.10
C LEU A 76 -4.17 2.43 24.24
N CYS A 77 -3.33 1.66 24.95
CA CYS A 77 -3.63 0.25 25.24
C CYS A 77 -4.85 0.10 26.15
N LEU A 78 -4.94 0.88 27.22
CA LEU A 78 -6.06 0.83 28.16
C LEU A 78 -7.39 1.18 27.48
N LEU A 79 -7.42 2.27 26.74
CA LEU A 79 -8.59 2.69 25.96
C LEU A 79 -8.96 1.66 24.89
N SER A 80 -7.97 1.05 24.22
CA SER A 80 -8.23 -0.02 23.24
C SER A 80 -8.91 -1.23 23.86
N LEU A 81 -8.55 -1.61 25.10
CA LEU A 81 -9.22 -2.70 25.82
C LEU A 81 -10.69 -2.38 26.08
N ILE A 82 -10.98 -1.16 26.55
CA ILE A 82 -12.34 -0.74 26.92
C ILE A 82 -13.21 -0.53 25.68
N LEU A 83 -12.69 0.18 24.68
CA LEU A 83 -13.49 0.63 23.53
C LEU A 83 -13.63 -0.41 22.42
N PHE A 84 -12.68 -1.37 22.31
CA PHE A 84 -12.62 -2.25 21.14
C PHE A 84 -12.43 -3.73 21.47
N GLU A 85 -12.20 -4.10 22.75
CA GLU A 85 -12.06 -5.51 23.18
C GLU A 85 -13.16 -5.91 24.18
N ASP A 86 -14.15 -5.05 24.41
CA ASP A 86 -15.27 -5.28 25.33
C ASP A 86 -14.84 -5.64 26.77
N VAL A 87 -13.67 -5.15 27.21
CA VAL A 87 -13.19 -5.36 28.56
C VAL A 87 -13.83 -4.33 29.47
N ALA A 88 -14.64 -4.76 30.44
CA ALA A 88 -15.23 -3.85 31.41
C ALA A 88 -14.15 -3.23 32.33
N VAL A 89 -14.33 -1.98 32.74
CA VAL A 89 -13.33 -1.24 33.53
C VAL A 89 -13.01 -1.96 34.85
N ASP A 90 -14.03 -2.50 35.53
CA ASP A 90 -13.89 -3.29 36.76
C ASP A 90 -13.21 -4.66 36.57
N ALA A 91 -13.18 -5.16 35.32
CA ALA A 91 -12.48 -6.39 34.96
C ALA A 91 -10.99 -6.17 34.66
N LEU A 92 -10.52 -4.91 34.54
CA LEU A 92 -9.12 -4.61 34.26
C LEU A 92 -8.17 -5.06 35.37
N ASP A 93 -8.59 -5.02 36.63
CA ASP A 93 -7.76 -5.46 37.76
C ASP A 93 -7.52 -6.98 37.77
N THR A 94 -8.25 -7.75 36.96
CA THR A 94 -8.17 -9.21 36.93
C THR A 94 -7.23 -9.69 35.82
N GLY A 95 -5.92 -9.58 36.03
CA GLY A 95 -4.89 -10.24 35.20
C GLY A 95 -4.34 -9.42 34.02
N TRP A 96 -4.75 -8.15 33.86
CA TRP A 96 -4.21 -7.25 32.85
C TRP A 96 -3.00 -6.44 33.33
N PHE A 97 -2.74 -6.41 34.64
CA PHE A 97 -1.65 -5.67 35.27
C PHE A 97 -0.78 -6.56 36.15
N GLY A 98 0.35 -6.00 36.57
CA GLY A 98 1.24 -6.62 37.55
C GLY A 98 2.07 -7.78 37.01
N GLY A 99 2.83 -8.40 37.94
CA GLY A 99 3.79 -9.44 37.59
C GLY A 99 5.10 -8.88 37.01
N ALA A 100 6.08 -9.75 36.82
CA ALA A 100 7.45 -9.37 36.42
C ALA A 100 7.55 -8.72 35.01
N HIS A 101 6.51 -8.83 34.20
CA HIS A 101 6.51 -8.37 32.80
C HIS A 101 5.18 -7.69 32.40
N GLY A 102 4.35 -7.29 33.36
CA GLY A 102 3.12 -6.53 33.13
C GLY A 102 3.37 -5.04 33.18
N LEU A 103 2.37 -4.26 32.79
CA LEU A 103 2.31 -2.83 33.10
C LEU A 103 2.05 -2.64 34.59
N ASP A 104 2.41 -1.47 35.13
CA ASP A 104 2.08 -1.08 36.49
C ASP A 104 0.57 -1.12 36.73
N ASP A 105 0.16 -1.32 37.97
CA ASP A 105 -1.25 -1.38 38.36
C ASP A 105 -1.98 -0.09 37.96
N LEU A 106 -3.29 -0.21 37.76
CA LEU A 106 -4.15 0.92 37.37
C LEU A 106 -4.24 1.92 38.51
N THR A 107 -4.02 3.20 38.22
CA THR A 107 -4.25 4.28 39.22
C THR A 107 -5.74 4.58 39.37
N ALA A 108 -6.15 5.14 40.48
CA ALA A 108 -7.54 5.58 40.67
C ALA A 108 -7.97 6.65 39.68
N GLU A 109 -7.04 7.51 39.23
CA GLU A 109 -7.29 8.52 38.22
C GLU A 109 -7.50 7.90 36.84
N GLU A 110 -6.66 6.94 36.47
CA GLU A 110 -6.83 6.18 35.21
C GLU A 110 -8.17 5.41 35.22
N ALA A 111 -8.50 4.73 36.30
CA ALA A 111 -9.77 4.00 36.42
C ALA A 111 -11.00 4.93 36.26
N ALA A 112 -10.98 6.11 36.90
CA ALA A 112 -12.04 7.08 36.76
C ALA A 112 -12.14 7.67 35.34
N ALA A 113 -11.00 7.91 34.67
CA ALA A 113 -10.97 8.36 33.29
C ALA A 113 -11.48 7.31 32.31
N LEU A 114 -11.08 6.04 32.51
CA LEU A 114 -11.53 4.93 31.68
C LEU A 114 -13.04 4.67 31.83
N ALA A 115 -13.62 4.83 33.03
CA ALA A 115 -15.05 4.75 33.22
C ALA A 115 -15.81 5.82 32.43
N LYS A 116 -15.28 7.08 32.40
CA LYS A 116 -15.85 8.13 31.55
C LYS A 116 -15.66 7.82 30.05
N ALA A 117 -14.51 7.26 29.66
CA ALA A 117 -14.25 6.91 28.27
C ALA A 117 -15.22 5.86 27.73
N ALA A 118 -15.64 4.89 28.56
CA ALA A 118 -16.62 3.89 28.20
C ALA A 118 -18.02 4.45 27.87
N GLU A 119 -18.33 5.67 28.36
CA GLU A 119 -19.62 6.36 28.12
C GLU A 119 -19.58 7.28 26.89
N ILE A 120 -18.41 7.47 26.25
CA ILE A 120 -18.28 8.37 25.10
C ILE A 120 -18.88 7.69 23.86
N ASP A 121 -19.83 8.38 23.23
CA ASP A 121 -20.26 8.01 21.90
C ASP A 121 -19.21 8.41 20.85
N LEU A 122 -18.51 7.44 20.30
CA LEU A 122 -17.47 7.65 19.28
C LEU A 122 -18.03 8.33 18.01
N ALA A 123 -19.33 8.22 17.73
CA ALA A 123 -19.95 8.90 16.60
C ALA A 123 -20.06 10.43 16.81
N SER A 124 -19.95 10.90 18.07
CA SER A 124 -19.95 12.33 18.41
C SER A 124 -18.58 13.00 18.26
N LEU A 125 -17.52 12.24 18.04
CA LEU A 125 -16.16 12.78 17.88
C LEU A 125 -16.03 13.66 16.63
N PRO A 126 -15.05 14.59 16.60
CA PRO A 126 -14.75 15.38 15.40
C PRO A 126 -14.50 14.50 14.16
N PRO A 127 -14.86 14.97 12.95
CA PRO A 127 -14.76 14.16 11.73
C PRO A 127 -13.37 13.55 11.49
N ALA A 128 -12.28 14.28 11.75
CA ALA A 128 -10.92 13.79 11.60
C ALA A 128 -10.60 12.66 12.59
N ALA A 129 -10.96 12.83 13.86
CA ALA A 129 -10.79 11.81 14.90
C ALA A 129 -11.60 10.54 14.57
N ARG A 130 -12.88 10.70 14.21
CA ARG A 130 -13.76 9.60 13.80
C ARG A 130 -13.29 8.89 12.54
N GLY A 131 -12.73 9.64 11.58
CA GLY A 131 -12.09 9.11 10.38
C GLY A 131 -10.71 8.50 10.63
N ASN A 132 -10.13 8.74 11.81
CA ASN A 132 -8.77 8.30 12.18
C ASN A 132 -7.68 8.89 11.27
N PHE A 133 -7.75 10.20 11.00
CA PHE A 133 -6.77 10.95 10.21
C PHE A 133 -6.28 12.19 10.98
N PRO A 134 -5.04 12.66 10.74
CA PRO A 134 -4.61 13.99 11.16
C PRO A 134 -5.54 15.08 10.59
N ASP A 135 -5.79 16.16 11.35
CA ASP A 135 -6.75 17.20 10.97
C ASP A 135 -6.47 17.80 9.58
N TRP A 136 -5.20 18.17 9.30
CA TRP A 136 -4.81 18.74 8.01
C TRP A 136 -5.10 17.81 6.82
N LEU A 137 -4.89 16.50 7.04
CA LEU A 137 -5.09 15.49 6.00
C LEU A 137 -6.57 15.17 5.82
N ALA A 138 -7.35 15.10 6.91
CA ALA A 138 -8.80 14.97 6.85
C ALA A 138 -9.43 16.15 6.10
N GLN A 139 -8.96 17.39 6.36
CA GLN A 139 -9.43 18.58 5.64
C GLN A 139 -9.10 18.49 4.14
N LYS A 140 -7.87 18.07 3.81
CA LYS A 140 -7.46 17.88 2.40
C LYS A 140 -8.34 16.85 1.68
N LEU A 141 -8.71 15.74 2.34
CA LEU A 141 -9.63 14.76 1.77
C LEU A 141 -11.05 15.31 1.62
N LEU A 142 -11.53 16.10 2.59
CA LEU A 142 -12.81 16.79 2.48
C LEU A 142 -12.87 17.76 1.30
N ASP A 143 -11.82 18.54 1.10
CA ASP A 143 -11.71 19.49 -0.01
C ASP A 143 -11.66 18.76 -1.38
N GLN A 144 -10.99 17.62 -1.45
CA GLN A 144 -10.82 16.84 -2.68
C GLN A 144 -12.05 15.98 -3.02
N TYR A 145 -12.63 15.30 -2.04
CA TYR A 145 -13.67 14.28 -2.25
C TYR A 145 -15.07 14.71 -1.80
N GLY A 146 -15.19 15.85 -1.15
CA GLY A 146 -16.49 16.37 -0.69
C GLY A 146 -17.21 15.37 0.22
N THR A 147 -18.44 15.06 -0.11
CA THR A 147 -19.29 14.13 0.67
C THR A 147 -18.75 12.70 0.74
N ARG A 148 -17.91 12.27 -0.21
CA ARG A 148 -17.31 10.93 -0.20
C ARG A 148 -16.15 10.80 0.80
N ALA A 149 -15.59 11.90 1.30
CA ALA A 149 -14.42 11.86 2.19
C ALA A 149 -14.67 11.01 3.44
N ALA A 150 -15.88 11.08 4.02
CA ALA A 150 -16.23 10.29 5.21
C ALA A 150 -16.21 8.77 4.92
N GLU A 151 -16.77 8.35 3.79
CA GLU A 151 -16.76 6.96 3.33
C GLU A 151 -15.32 6.47 3.09
N ILE A 152 -14.51 7.29 2.40
CA ILE A 152 -13.11 6.99 2.12
C ILE A 152 -12.32 6.84 3.42
N MET A 153 -12.43 7.77 4.36
CA MET A 153 -11.75 7.67 5.65
C MET A 153 -12.18 6.43 6.44
N ALA A 154 -13.48 6.11 6.45
CA ALA A 154 -14.00 4.92 7.12
C ALA A 154 -13.41 3.63 6.55
N ALA A 155 -13.21 3.54 5.22
CA ALA A 155 -12.61 2.38 4.57
C ALA A 155 -11.20 2.07 5.07
N TYR A 156 -10.44 3.05 5.59
CA TYR A 156 -9.14 2.83 6.21
C TYR A 156 -9.20 2.16 7.58
N GLY A 157 -10.35 2.16 8.23
CA GLY A 157 -10.59 1.39 9.46
C GLY A 157 -10.61 -0.12 9.20
N GLU A 158 -10.94 -0.50 7.98
CA GLU A 158 -11.02 -1.90 7.56
C GLU A 158 -9.64 -2.43 7.18
N ARG A 159 -9.51 -3.75 7.21
CA ARG A 159 -8.28 -4.40 6.79
C ARG A 159 -8.30 -4.63 5.28
N ALA A 160 -7.15 -4.34 4.62
CA ALA A 160 -6.97 -4.66 3.22
C ALA A 160 -7.03 -6.17 2.96
N PRO A 161 -7.70 -6.62 1.90
CA PRO A 161 -7.69 -8.02 1.49
C PRO A 161 -6.29 -8.45 1.03
N VAL A 162 -6.07 -9.75 1.00
CA VAL A 162 -4.88 -10.33 0.36
C VAL A 162 -5.26 -10.70 -1.06
N THR A 163 -4.63 -10.04 -2.02
CA THR A 163 -4.89 -10.25 -3.44
C THR A 163 -3.70 -10.92 -4.11
N LEU A 164 -3.99 -11.89 -4.96
CA LEU A 164 -3.04 -12.64 -5.77
C LEU A 164 -3.17 -12.19 -7.22
N ARG A 165 -2.02 -12.05 -7.89
CA ARG A 165 -1.98 -12.01 -9.36
C ARG A 165 -1.55 -13.36 -9.87
N VAL A 166 -2.34 -13.95 -10.75
CA VAL A 166 -2.00 -15.15 -11.50
C VAL A 166 -0.96 -14.80 -12.58
N ASN A 167 0.04 -15.64 -12.73
CA ASN A 167 1.01 -15.51 -13.80
C ASN A 167 0.45 -16.18 -15.06
N ALA A 168 -0.02 -15.38 -16.00
CA ALA A 168 -0.63 -15.83 -17.25
C ALA A 168 0.32 -16.69 -18.13
N LEU A 169 1.64 -16.60 -17.94
CA LEU A 169 2.62 -17.46 -18.59
C LEU A 169 2.61 -18.90 -18.06
N LYS A 170 2.02 -19.14 -16.88
CA LYS A 170 2.06 -20.44 -16.17
C LYS A 170 0.69 -21.04 -15.85
N GLY A 171 -0.37 -20.44 -16.30
CA GLY A 171 -1.72 -20.93 -16.13
C GLY A 171 -2.77 -19.83 -16.11
N SER A 172 -4.02 -20.22 -16.18
CA SER A 172 -5.15 -19.31 -16.13
C SER A 172 -5.62 -19.04 -14.70
N ARG A 173 -6.40 -17.96 -14.51
CA ARG A 173 -7.09 -17.66 -13.27
C ARG A 173 -7.97 -18.83 -12.79
N SER A 174 -8.62 -19.51 -13.75
CA SER A 174 -9.47 -20.66 -13.48
C SER A 174 -8.68 -21.87 -12.96
N ASP A 175 -7.49 -22.15 -13.53
CA ASP A 175 -6.62 -23.24 -13.08
C ASP A 175 -6.15 -23.03 -11.64
N ILE A 176 -5.72 -21.80 -11.32
CA ILE A 176 -5.24 -21.46 -9.99
C ILE A 176 -6.39 -21.52 -8.97
N ARG A 177 -7.58 -21.01 -9.34
CA ARG A 177 -8.78 -21.11 -8.51
C ARG A 177 -9.15 -22.57 -8.21
N TYR A 178 -9.14 -23.42 -9.22
CA TYR A 178 -9.41 -24.85 -9.06
C TYR A 178 -8.38 -25.54 -8.15
N PHE A 179 -7.10 -25.22 -8.32
CA PHE A 179 -6.02 -25.74 -7.51
C PHE A 179 -6.20 -25.37 -6.03
N LEU A 180 -6.45 -24.09 -5.73
CA LEU A 180 -6.67 -23.60 -4.37
C LEU A 180 -7.91 -24.19 -3.73
N ALA A 181 -9.01 -24.34 -4.48
CA ALA A 181 -10.24 -24.96 -3.99
C ALA A 181 -10.02 -26.43 -3.58
N ASN A 182 -9.19 -27.19 -4.30
CA ASN A 182 -8.84 -28.56 -3.93
C ASN A 182 -8.01 -28.66 -2.63
N GLU A 183 -7.36 -27.56 -2.23
CA GLU A 183 -6.66 -27.44 -0.95
C GLU A 183 -7.55 -26.86 0.16
N GLY A 184 -8.83 -26.62 -0.13
CA GLY A 184 -9.77 -25.99 0.82
C GLY A 184 -9.52 -24.49 1.03
N ILE A 185 -8.90 -23.83 0.05
CA ILE A 185 -8.62 -22.39 0.06
C ILE A 185 -9.62 -21.69 -0.87
N ASP A 186 -10.55 -20.95 -0.26
CA ASP A 186 -11.54 -20.19 -1.01
C ASP A 186 -10.95 -18.87 -1.51
N VAL A 187 -11.22 -18.57 -2.78
CA VAL A 187 -10.80 -17.36 -3.45
C VAL A 187 -11.90 -16.82 -4.37
N THR A 188 -12.02 -15.50 -4.40
CA THR A 188 -12.96 -14.80 -5.27
C THR A 188 -12.20 -14.06 -6.38
N PRO A 189 -12.63 -14.15 -7.67
CA PRO A 189 -12.05 -13.32 -8.74
C PRO A 189 -12.18 -11.83 -8.43
N THR A 190 -11.14 -11.08 -8.75
CA THR A 190 -11.19 -9.61 -8.72
C THR A 190 -12.11 -9.07 -9.80
N THR A 191 -12.55 -7.81 -9.65
CA THR A 191 -13.56 -7.19 -10.52
C THR A 191 -12.96 -6.60 -11.79
N LEU A 192 -11.76 -6.03 -11.70
CA LEU A 192 -11.15 -5.22 -12.77
C LEU A 192 -9.99 -5.96 -13.46
N SER A 193 -9.21 -6.72 -12.69
CA SER A 193 -8.08 -7.47 -13.23
C SER A 193 -8.49 -8.89 -13.63
N PRO A 194 -8.26 -9.31 -14.89
CA PRO A 194 -8.56 -10.68 -15.33
C PRO A 194 -7.64 -11.73 -14.68
N ASP A 195 -6.53 -11.31 -14.08
CA ASP A 195 -5.54 -12.20 -13.44
C ASP A 195 -5.66 -12.22 -11.91
N GLY A 196 -6.57 -11.42 -11.34
CA GLY A 196 -6.65 -11.23 -9.90
C GLY A 196 -7.53 -12.26 -9.20
N LEU A 197 -7.11 -12.66 -7.98
CA LEU A 197 -7.88 -13.46 -7.03
C LEU A 197 -7.75 -12.86 -5.63
N ILE A 198 -8.85 -12.73 -4.91
CA ILE A 198 -8.89 -12.30 -3.52
C ILE A 198 -8.96 -13.55 -2.64
N LEU A 199 -8.14 -13.62 -1.60
CA LEU A 199 -8.23 -14.67 -0.58
C LEU A 199 -9.35 -14.33 0.41
N ASP A 200 -10.30 -15.24 0.56
CA ASP A 200 -11.45 -15.06 1.47
C ASP A 200 -11.05 -15.24 2.95
N ALA A 201 -9.90 -15.89 3.20
CA ALA A 201 -9.36 -16.12 4.54
C ALA A 201 -7.89 -15.71 4.65
N ARG A 202 -7.44 -15.46 5.89
CA ARG A 202 -6.03 -15.19 6.19
C ARG A 202 -5.19 -16.45 6.14
N LEU A 203 -4.43 -16.59 5.09
CA LEU A 203 -3.45 -17.67 4.94
C LEU A 203 -2.04 -17.09 4.79
N ASN A 204 -1.07 -17.75 5.39
CA ASN A 204 0.34 -17.47 5.14
C ASN A 204 0.78 -18.26 3.92
N LEU A 205 0.82 -17.59 2.78
CA LEU A 205 1.25 -18.17 1.51
C LEU A 205 2.76 -18.13 1.27
N SER A 206 3.58 -17.62 2.20
CA SER A 206 5.01 -17.39 1.98
C SER A 206 5.80 -18.63 1.56
N ARG A 207 5.29 -19.82 1.89
CA ARG A 207 5.84 -21.13 1.49
C ARG A 207 4.89 -21.96 0.65
N HIS A 208 3.88 -21.32 0.08
CA HIS A 208 2.90 -22.01 -0.75
C HIS A 208 3.51 -22.39 -2.09
N PRO A 209 3.33 -23.62 -2.60
CA PRO A 209 3.94 -24.06 -3.85
C PRO A 209 3.63 -23.15 -5.05
N LEU A 210 2.43 -22.60 -5.14
CA LEU A 210 2.05 -21.68 -6.21
C LEU A 210 2.90 -20.40 -6.22
N LEU A 211 3.28 -19.88 -5.03
CA LEU A 211 4.15 -18.71 -4.91
C LEU A 211 5.61 -19.09 -5.17
N GLU A 212 6.07 -20.21 -4.61
CA GLU A 212 7.46 -20.68 -4.76
C GLU A 212 7.81 -21.03 -6.21
N ASN A 213 6.85 -21.54 -6.99
CA ASN A 213 7.05 -21.87 -8.40
C ASN A 213 6.64 -20.73 -9.36
N GLY A 214 6.23 -19.56 -8.85
CA GLY A 214 5.92 -18.36 -9.60
C GLY A 214 4.65 -18.46 -10.46
N ARG A 215 3.68 -19.29 -10.07
CA ARG A 215 2.34 -19.32 -10.69
C ARG A 215 1.44 -18.21 -10.19
N ILE A 216 1.72 -17.68 -9.00
CA ILE A 216 1.06 -16.51 -8.41
C ILE A 216 2.09 -15.56 -7.82
N GLU A 217 1.71 -14.28 -7.70
CA GLU A 217 2.39 -13.23 -6.96
C GLU A 217 1.41 -12.53 -6.04
N LEU A 218 1.89 -12.03 -4.87
CA LEU A 218 1.09 -11.14 -4.03
C LEU A 218 1.13 -9.74 -4.65
N GLN A 219 0.00 -9.27 -5.14
CA GLN A 219 -0.13 -7.93 -5.71
C GLN A 219 -1.60 -7.46 -5.62
N ASP A 220 -1.80 -6.24 -5.16
CA ASP A 220 -3.13 -5.62 -5.12
C ASP A 220 -3.73 -5.48 -6.53
N GLU A 221 -5.05 -5.55 -6.64
CA GLU A 221 -5.76 -5.49 -7.92
C GLU A 221 -5.48 -4.18 -8.66
N ALA A 222 -5.48 -3.05 -7.96
CA ALA A 222 -5.23 -1.75 -8.59
C ALA A 222 -3.83 -1.67 -9.21
N ALA A 223 -2.81 -2.25 -8.55
CA ALA A 223 -1.45 -2.36 -9.09
C ALA A 223 -1.37 -3.30 -10.31
N GLN A 224 -2.21 -4.34 -10.36
CA GLN A 224 -2.34 -5.22 -11.54
C GLN A 224 -2.93 -4.45 -12.72
N VAL A 225 -4.01 -3.69 -12.50
CA VAL A 225 -4.65 -2.83 -13.51
C VAL A 225 -3.66 -1.81 -14.04
N ALA A 226 -2.95 -1.09 -13.16
CA ALA A 226 -1.93 -0.11 -13.56
C ALA A 226 -0.85 -0.73 -14.47
N SER A 227 -0.40 -1.94 -14.14
CA SER A 227 0.58 -2.66 -14.95
C SER A 227 0.06 -3.01 -16.36
N ARG A 228 -1.23 -3.34 -16.48
CA ARG A 228 -1.87 -3.61 -17.78
C ARG A 228 -2.09 -2.34 -18.59
N LEU A 229 -2.42 -1.21 -17.93
CA LEU A 229 -2.58 0.10 -18.58
C LEU A 229 -1.27 0.60 -19.23
N ALA A 230 -0.10 0.10 -18.81
CA ALA A 230 1.15 0.35 -19.51
C ALA A 230 1.12 -0.13 -20.96
N GLY A 231 0.28 -1.11 -21.31
CA GLY A 231 0.12 -1.61 -22.66
C GLY A 231 1.40 -2.22 -23.23
N ALA A 232 2.16 -2.94 -22.41
CA ALA A 232 3.36 -3.65 -22.85
C ALA A 232 2.99 -4.87 -23.70
N GLU A 233 3.48 -4.92 -24.93
CA GLU A 233 3.17 -5.93 -25.94
C GLU A 233 4.42 -6.70 -26.40
N PRO A 234 4.27 -7.87 -27.05
CA PRO A 234 5.38 -8.63 -27.57
C PRO A 234 6.29 -7.83 -28.51
N GLY A 235 7.60 -7.91 -28.29
CA GLY A 235 8.62 -7.26 -29.11
C GLY A 235 9.00 -5.85 -28.68
N MET A 236 8.25 -5.22 -27.78
CA MET A 236 8.50 -3.85 -27.31
C MET A 236 9.74 -3.74 -26.42
N THR A 237 10.32 -2.52 -26.44
CA THR A 237 11.28 -2.04 -25.44
C THR A 237 10.50 -1.27 -24.37
N VAL A 238 10.52 -1.78 -23.14
CA VAL A 238 9.81 -1.21 -22.00
C VAL A 238 10.83 -0.74 -20.96
N VAL A 239 10.58 0.40 -20.33
CA VAL A 239 11.32 0.89 -19.17
C VAL A 239 10.38 0.92 -17.96
N ASP A 240 10.71 0.23 -16.87
CA ASP A 240 10.08 0.36 -15.55
C ASP A 240 11.02 1.24 -14.71
N TYR A 241 10.70 2.51 -14.58
CA TYR A 241 11.64 3.53 -14.08
C TYR A 241 11.82 3.51 -12.56
N CYS A 242 10.84 3.00 -11.81
CA CYS A 242 10.89 2.85 -10.35
C CYS A 242 10.48 1.42 -9.97
N ALA A 243 11.22 0.43 -10.47
CA ALA A 243 10.81 -0.97 -10.48
C ALA A 243 10.68 -1.62 -9.09
N GLY A 244 11.40 -1.10 -8.09
CA GLY A 244 11.42 -1.67 -6.75
C GLY A 244 11.80 -3.16 -6.76
N GLY A 245 10.90 -4.01 -6.24
CA GLY A 245 11.07 -5.47 -6.26
C GLY A 245 10.60 -6.15 -7.55
N GLY A 246 10.30 -5.42 -8.62
CA GLY A 246 9.94 -5.94 -9.94
C GLY A 246 8.51 -6.51 -10.07
N GLY A 247 7.62 -6.17 -9.15
CA GLY A 247 6.24 -6.70 -9.18
C GLY A 247 5.46 -6.30 -10.43
N LYS A 248 5.60 -5.02 -10.85
CA LYS A 248 4.97 -4.47 -12.04
C LYS A 248 5.72 -4.87 -13.32
N SER A 249 7.07 -4.89 -13.28
CA SER A 249 7.89 -5.47 -14.36
C SER A 249 7.46 -6.89 -14.71
N LEU A 250 7.23 -7.75 -13.70
CA LEU A 250 6.73 -9.12 -13.89
C LEU A 250 5.32 -9.17 -14.48
N ALA A 251 4.46 -8.22 -14.11
CA ALA A 251 3.11 -8.13 -14.67
C ALA A 251 3.15 -7.73 -16.15
N MET A 252 3.96 -6.72 -16.51
CA MET A 252 4.17 -6.30 -17.90
C MET A 252 4.81 -7.41 -18.74
N ALA A 253 5.82 -8.10 -18.21
CA ALA A 253 6.49 -9.21 -18.90
C ALA A 253 5.54 -10.36 -19.25
N ALA A 254 4.50 -10.59 -18.44
CA ALA A 254 3.49 -11.58 -18.76
C ALA A 254 2.70 -11.22 -20.03
N GLY A 255 2.41 -9.94 -20.27
CA GLY A 255 1.78 -9.44 -21.49
C GLY A 255 2.69 -9.50 -22.73
N MET A 256 4.00 -9.49 -22.54
CA MET A 256 5.00 -9.47 -23.64
C MET A 256 5.30 -10.86 -24.22
N ALA A 257 4.69 -11.92 -23.73
CA ALA A 257 4.77 -13.28 -24.30
C ALA A 257 6.22 -13.72 -24.67
N HIS A 258 7.18 -13.50 -23.78
CA HIS A 258 8.61 -13.86 -23.93
C HIS A 258 9.39 -13.11 -25.01
N THR A 259 8.86 -12.04 -25.61
CA THR A 259 9.56 -11.27 -26.65
C THR A 259 9.64 -9.78 -26.26
N GLY A 260 10.75 -9.14 -26.65
CA GLY A 260 11.05 -7.76 -26.25
C GLY A 260 12.00 -7.66 -25.06
N LYS A 261 12.04 -6.51 -24.40
CA LYS A 261 12.94 -6.24 -23.29
C LYS A 261 12.29 -5.28 -22.27
N ILE A 262 12.54 -5.52 -20.98
CA ILE A 262 12.16 -4.60 -19.90
C ILE A 262 13.42 -4.16 -19.17
N HIS A 263 13.74 -2.89 -19.24
CA HIS A 263 14.78 -2.26 -18.43
C HIS A 263 14.15 -1.81 -17.11
N ALA A 264 14.49 -2.50 -16.02
CA ALA A 264 13.94 -2.23 -14.70
C ALA A 264 14.94 -1.39 -13.89
N PHE A 265 14.61 -0.11 -13.68
CA PHE A 265 15.46 0.85 -12.97
C PHE A 265 14.95 1.10 -11.55
N ASP A 266 15.86 1.27 -10.61
CA ASP A 266 15.58 1.75 -9.26
C ASP A 266 16.87 2.29 -8.63
N THR A 267 16.75 3.21 -7.70
CA THR A 267 17.90 3.77 -6.94
C THR A 267 18.29 2.88 -5.76
N GLU A 268 17.43 1.98 -5.32
CA GLU A 268 17.65 1.10 -4.17
C GLU A 268 18.09 -0.31 -4.59
N GLU A 269 19.40 -0.57 -4.67
CA GLU A 269 19.96 -1.88 -4.98
C GLU A 269 19.36 -3.02 -4.14
N ARG A 270 19.09 -2.77 -2.85
CA ARG A 270 18.53 -3.79 -1.95
C ARG A 270 17.16 -4.29 -2.44
N ARG A 271 16.30 -3.40 -2.94
CA ARG A 271 14.97 -3.75 -3.47
C ARG A 271 15.08 -4.55 -4.75
N MET A 272 16.05 -4.21 -5.60
CA MET A 272 16.25 -4.85 -6.90
C MET A 272 16.85 -6.25 -6.83
N ARG A 273 17.55 -6.62 -5.73
CA ARG A 273 18.20 -7.94 -5.58
C ARG A 273 17.26 -9.12 -5.81
N ASP A 274 15.99 -8.95 -5.50
CA ASP A 274 15.00 -10.03 -5.61
C ASP A 274 14.44 -10.20 -7.02
N ILE A 275 14.60 -9.21 -7.91
CA ILE A 275 14.02 -9.20 -9.27
C ILE A 275 14.45 -10.44 -10.06
N ALA A 276 15.76 -10.74 -10.12
CA ALA A 276 16.30 -11.88 -10.88
C ALA A 276 15.76 -13.22 -10.36
N GLY A 277 15.62 -13.36 -9.05
CA GLY A 277 15.04 -14.54 -8.41
C GLY A 277 13.57 -14.72 -8.72
N ARG A 278 12.81 -13.63 -8.63
CA ARG A 278 11.36 -13.59 -8.95
C ARG A 278 11.12 -13.85 -10.43
N ALA A 279 11.86 -13.20 -11.32
CA ALA A 279 11.77 -13.40 -12.77
C ALA A 279 12.01 -14.87 -13.16
N ARG A 280 13.05 -15.49 -12.60
CA ARG A 280 13.35 -16.93 -12.82
C ARG A 280 12.20 -17.82 -12.35
N ARG A 281 11.64 -17.58 -11.15
CA ARG A 281 10.48 -18.32 -10.66
C ARG A 281 9.26 -18.13 -11.56
N ALA A 282 9.03 -16.90 -12.03
CA ALA A 282 7.93 -16.57 -12.92
C ALA A 282 8.11 -17.12 -14.35
N GLY A 283 9.31 -17.60 -14.72
CA GLY A 283 9.62 -18.03 -16.09
C GLY A 283 9.85 -16.87 -17.05
N VAL A 284 10.30 -15.71 -16.55
CA VAL A 284 10.55 -14.48 -17.30
C VAL A 284 12.04 -14.27 -17.47
N SER A 285 12.48 -14.01 -18.70
CA SER A 285 13.88 -13.69 -19.05
C SER A 285 14.06 -12.29 -19.65
N LEU A 286 12.97 -11.52 -19.80
CA LEU A 286 12.96 -10.23 -20.49
C LEU A 286 13.46 -9.06 -19.62
N ILE A 287 13.53 -9.24 -18.28
CA ILE A 287 13.78 -8.16 -17.33
C ILE A 287 15.29 -8.03 -17.10
N GLU A 288 15.82 -6.85 -17.38
CA GLU A 288 17.18 -6.44 -17.08
C GLU A 288 17.16 -5.41 -15.93
N PRO A 289 17.46 -5.82 -14.69
CA PRO A 289 17.52 -4.90 -13.57
C PRO A 289 18.79 -4.07 -13.62
N LEU A 290 18.67 -2.76 -13.39
CA LEU A 290 19.77 -1.82 -13.42
C LEU A 290 19.60 -0.77 -12.31
N VAL A 291 20.55 -0.71 -11.39
CA VAL A 291 20.60 0.30 -10.35
C VAL A 291 21.06 1.61 -10.96
N ILE A 292 20.24 2.66 -10.79
CA ILE A 292 20.52 4.03 -11.22
C ILE A 292 20.74 4.93 -10.00
N HIS A 293 21.30 6.12 -10.22
CA HIS A 293 21.46 7.13 -9.16
C HIS A 293 20.26 8.09 -9.07
N GLY A 294 19.48 8.18 -10.16
CA GLY A 294 18.38 9.12 -10.27
C GLY A 294 18.81 10.56 -10.53
N ASP A 295 20.00 10.75 -11.06
CA ASP A 295 20.58 12.05 -11.38
C ASP A 295 21.42 12.01 -12.67
N ASP A 296 22.15 13.07 -12.96
CA ASP A 296 22.90 13.24 -14.23
C ASP A 296 24.04 12.22 -14.41
N ARG A 297 24.45 11.50 -13.36
CA ARG A 297 25.44 10.41 -13.44
C ARG A 297 24.95 9.23 -14.27
N ASP A 298 23.63 9.12 -14.47
CA ASP A 298 23.03 8.06 -15.25
C ASP A 298 23.02 8.34 -16.77
N ALA A 299 23.49 9.53 -17.20
CA ALA A 299 23.37 9.99 -18.60
C ALA A 299 23.94 8.99 -19.61
N GLU A 300 25.16 8.44 -19.36
CA GLU A 300 25.78 7.46 -20.26
C GLU A 300 25.02 6.12 -20.25
N LEU A 301 24.46 5.75 -19.09
CA LEU A 301 23.76 4.49 -18.86
C LEU A 301 22.43 4.45 -19.60
N ILE A 302 21.69 5.56 -19.56
CA ILE A 302 20.36 5.67 -20.18
C ILE A 302 20.42 6.13 -21.63
N ALA A 303 21.56 6.67 -22.10
CA ALA A 303 21.71 7.19 -23.46
C ALA A 303 21.18 6.28 -24.58
N PRO A 304 21.39 4.94 -24.55
CA PRO A 304 20.82 4.06 -25.58
C PRO A 304 19.30 3.98 -25.60
N LEU A 305 18.63 4.40 -24.52
CA LEU A 305 17.18 4.35 -24.35
C LEU A 305 16.50 5.69 -24.59
N VAL A 306 17.26 6.78 -24.76
CA VAL A 306 16.70 8.11 -25.03
C VAL A 306 15.93 8.09 -26.35
N GLY A 307 14.62 8.35 -26.28
CA GLY A 307 13.72 8.32 -27.43
C GLY A 307 13.53 6.94 -28.07
N ALA A 308 13.83 5.84 -27.36
CA ALA A 308 13.80 4.49 -27.92
C ALA A 308 12.83 3.52 -27.20
N ALA A 309 12.25 3.89 -26.06
CA ALA A 309 11.33 3.05 -25.35
C ALA A 309 9.90 3.18 -25.87
N ASP A 310 9.28 2.08 -26.29
CA ASP A 310 7.87 2.04 -26.71
C ASP A 310 6.94 2.33 -25.55
N ARG A 311 7.32 1.88 -24.34
CA ARG A 311 6.58 2.09 -23.10
C ARG A 311 7.54 2.47 -21.97
N VAL A 312 7.22 3.54 -21.26
CA VAL A 312 7.90 3.92 -20.01
C VAL A 312 6.85 3.90 -18.90
N PHE A 313 7.09 3.10 -17.90
CA PHE A 313 6.24 2.96 -16.72
C PHE A 313 6.93 3.59 -15.50
N VAL A 314 6.26 4.50 -14.82
CA VAL A 314 6.75 5.21 -13.63
C VAL A 314 5.82 4.91 -12.46
N ASP A 315 6.18 3.94 -11.60
CA ASP A 315 5.54 3.73 -10.30
C ASP A 315 6.19 4.66 -9.28
N ALA A 316 5.78 5.91 -9.28
CA ALA A 316 6.49 6.97 -8.59
C ALA A 316 6.51 6.78 -7.06
N PRO A 317 7.64 7.06 -6.39
CA PRO A 317 7.66 7.15 -4.94
C PRO A 317 6.65 8.21 -4.48
N CYS A 318 5.79 7.84 -3.53
CA CYS A 318 4.66 8.65 -3.11
C CYS A 318 4.39 8.48 -1.62
N SER A 319 3.39 9.20 -1.07
CA SER A 319 2.95 9.09 0.31
C SER A 319 2.48 7.66 0.70
N GLY A 320 2.12 6.85 -0.29
CA GLY A 320 1.50 5.54 -0.06
C GLY A 320 0.11 5.64 0.54
N SER A 321 -0.55 6.80 0.41
CA SER A 321 -1.84 7.06 1.06
C SER A 321 -2.92 6.05 0.70
N GLY A 322 -2.89 5.47 -0.47
CA GLY A 322 -3.80 4.40 -0.87
C GLY A 322 -3.59 3.07 -0.13
N THR A 323 -2.42 2.86 0.47
CA THR A 323 -2.03 1.59 1.12
C THR A 323 -2.09 1.62 2.65
N TRP A 324 -2.56 2.70 3.27
CA TRP A 324 -2.56 2.86 4.73
C TRP A 324 -3.44 1.85 5.49
N ARG A 325 -4.35 1.15 4.79
CA ARG A 325 -5.01 -0.03 5.39
C ARG A 325 -4.01 -1.12 5.80
N ARG A 326 -2.87 -1.22 5.09
CA ARG A 326 -1.77 -2.16 5.36
C ARG A 326 -0.77 -1.58 6.36
N GLN A 327 -0.58 -0.26 6.33
CA GLN A 327 0.40 0.48 7.15
C GLN A 327 -0.28 1.68 7.83
N PRO A 328 -1.20 1.43 8.80
CA PRO A 328 -2.07 2.48 9.36
C PRO A 328 -1.32 3.58 10.13
N ASP A 329 -0.10 3.31 10.60
CA ASP A 329 0.77 4.27 11.26
C ASP A 329 1.34 5.32 10.31
N MET A 330 1.48 5.01 9.01
CA MET A 330 2.14 5.90 8.05
C MET A 330 1.36 7.19 7.78
N LYS A 331 0.03 7.18 7.91
CA LYS A 331 -0.77 8.40 7.76
C LYS A 331 -0.49 9.45 8.85
N TRP A 332 -0.07 9.01 10.05
CA TRP A 332 0.30 9.89 11.17
C TRP A 332 1.74 10.42 11.06
N LYS A 333 2.55 9.78 10.21
CA LYS A 333 3.96 10.16 9.95
C LYS A 333 4.11 11.07 8.73
N LEU A 334 3.07 11.17 7.90
CA LEU A 334 3.07 12.10 6.77
C LEU A 334 2.88 13.52 7.27
N THR A 335 3.72 14.45 6.81
CA THR A 335 3.59 15.90 7.03
C THR A 335 3.38 16.61 5.70
N GLU A 336 2.94 17.88 5.76
CA GLU A 336 2.77 18.70 4.55
C GLU A 336 4.11 18.94 3.84
N GLU A 337 5.20 19.13 4.60
CA GLU A 337 6.56 19.28 4.06
C GLU A 337 6.98 18.00 3.33
N ARG A 338 6.73 16.83 3.94
CA ARG A 338 7.06 15.55 3.29
C ARG A 338 6.25 15.32 2.03
N LEU A 339 4.99 15.72 2.01
CA LEU A 339 4.16 15.67 0.80
C LEU A 339 4.72 16.58 -0.30
N ALA A 340 5.18 17.79 0.06
CA ALA A 340 5.80 18.72 -0.88
C ALA A 340 7.10 18.16 -1.46
N GLU A 341 7.96 17.55 -0.63
CA GLU A 341 9.18 16.87 -1.09
C GLU A 341 8.87 15.74 -2.09
N LEU A 342 7.85 14.91 -1.80
CA LEU A 342 7.45 13.81 -2.67
C LEU A 342 6.92 14.32 -4.01
N THR A 343 6.11 15.38 -4.01
CA THR A 343 5.60 15.95 -5.25
C THR A 343 6.69 16.59 -6.10
N ALA A 344 7.72 17.20 -5.50
CA ALA A 344 8.89 17.69 -6.21
C ALA A 344 9.71 16.53 -6.82
N LEU A 345 9.94 15.47 -6.07
CA LEU A 345 10.63 14.27 -6.57
C LEU A 345 9.87 13.61 -7.72
N GLN A 346 8.54 13.53 -7.65
CA GLN A 346 7.69 12.99 -8.71
C GLN A 346 7.80 13.80 -10.00
N ALA A 347 7.91 15.13 -9.89
CA ALA A 347 8.10 16.01 -11.04
C ALA A 347 9.47 15.75 -11.71
N ASP A 348 10.56 15.65 -10.94
CA ASP A 348 11.90 15.32 -11.45
C ASP A 348 11.93 13.94 -12.12
N ILE A 349 11.30 12.92 -11.51
CA ILE A 349 11.21 11.58 -12.09
C ILE A 349 10.45 11.59 -13.43
N LEU A 350 9.31 12.29 -13.51
CA LEU A 350 8.55 12.41 -14.76
C LEU A 350 9.38 13.07 -15.86
N GLU A 351 10.10 14.14 -15.53
CA GLU A 351 11.02 14.83 -16.46
C GLU A 351 12.06 13.86 -17.02
N ARG A 352 12.77 13.15 -16.13
CA ARG A 352 13.83 12.18 -16.50
C ARG A 352 13.30 10.97 -17.26
N ALA A 353 12.13 10.47 -16.89
CA ALA A 353 11.53 9.33 -17.56
C ALA A 353 10.98 9.69 -18.96
N SER A 354 10.48 10.91 -19.14
CA SER A 354 9.85 11.35 -20.38
C SER A 354 10.79 11.34 -21.58
N VAL A 355 12.09 11.62 -21.37
CA VAL A 355 13.09 11.65 -22.45
C VAL A 355 13.33 10.27 -23.08
N LEU A 356 12.99 9.17 -22.36
CA LEU A 356 13.18 7.81 -22.82
C LEU A 356 12.11 7.38 -23.81
N VAL A 357 10.92 8.02 -23.78
CA VAL A 357 9.77 7.62 -24.59
C VAL A 357 10.06 7.87 -26.07
N ALA A 358 9.88 6.87 -26.91
CA ALA A 358 9.98 7.00 -28.37
C ALA A 358 8.87 7.91 -28.92
N PRO A 359 9.03 8.55 -30.11
CA PRO A 359 7.90 9.14 -30.85
C PRO A 359 6.79 8.09 -31.04
N GLY A 360 5.53 8.45 -30.74
CA GLY A 360 4.40 7.50 -30.72
C GLY A 360 4.39 6.51 -29.55
N GLY A 361 5.41 6.56 -28.67
CA GLY A 361 5.49 5.75 -27.45
C GLY A 361 4.64 6.33 -26.33
N ARG A 362 4.48 5.55 -25.23
CA ARG A 362 3.64 5.92 -24.09
C ARG A 362 4.42 6.00 -22.78
N LEU A 363 4.07 7.02 -22.00
CA LEU A 363 4.49 7.21 -20.61
C LEU A 363 3.29 6.91 -19.69
N THR A 364 3.40 5.90 -18.86
CA THR A 364 2.40 5.57 -17.84
C THR A 364 2.91 6.00 -16.48
N TYR A 365 2.24 6.97 -15.88
CA TYR A 365 2.51 7.43 -14.52
C TYR A 365 1.55 6.78 -13.53
N ALA A 366 2.06 6.24 -12.44
CA ALA A 366 1.27 5.57 -11.43
C ALA A 366 1.76 5.92 -10.01
N THR A 367 0.83 5.96 -9.06
CA THR A 367 1.10 6.08 -7.62
C THR A 367 0.15 5.20 -6.83
N CYS A 368 0.58 4.70 -5.67
CA CYS A 368 -0.32 4.17 -4.66
C CYS A 368 -0.81 5.27 -3.70
N SER A 369 -1.18 6.43 -4.25
CA SER A 369 -1.71 7.59 -3.53
C SER A 369 -3.15 7.90 -3.95
N ILE A 370 -3.91 8.49 -3.00
CA ILE A 370 -5.24 9.04 -3.26
C ILE A 370 -5.22 10.58 -3.28
N LEU A 371 -4.06 11.22 -3.14
CA LEU A 371 -3.93 12.67 -3.03
C LEU A 371 -3.73 13.30 -4.41
N ALA A 372 -4.61 14.22 -4.81
CA ALA A 372 -4.56 14.91 -6.10
C ALA A 372 -3.22 15.61 -6.36
N ALA A 373 -2.56 16.11 -5.29
CA ALA A 373 -1.24 16.73 -5.37
C ALA A 373 -0.16 15.79 -5.94
N GLU A 374 -0.27 14.49 -5.71
CA GLU A 374 0.63 13.45 -6.23
C GLU A 374 0.14 12.84 -7.56
N ASN A 375 -1.10 13.10 -7.93
CA ASN A 375 -1.84 12.44 -9.01
C ASN A 375 -2.16 13.43 -10.15
N GLU A 376 -3.42 13.86 -10.25
CA GLU A 376 -3.92 14.71 -11.34
C GLU A 376 -3.14 16.03 -11.46
N ASP A 377 -2.74 16.63 -10.33
CA ASP A 377 -2.01 17.90 -10.35
C ASP A 377 -0.59 17.72 -10.93
N ARG A 378 0.05 16.55 -10.72
CA ARG A 378 1.35 16.23 -11.34
C ARG A 378 1.22 16.07 -12.83
N ILE A 379 0.18 15.36 -13.29
CA ILE A 379 -0.06 15.17 -14.73
C ILE A 379 -0.40 16.49 -15.42
N ARG A 380 -1.26 17.32 -14.83
CA ARG A 380 -1.57 18.64 -15.38
C ARG A 380 -0.34 19.54 -15.50
N ALA A 381 0.49 19.58 -14.43
CA ALA A 381 1.72 20.36 -14.44
C ALA A 381 2.71 19.86 -15.52
N PHE A 382 2.88 18.55 -15.65
CA PHE A 382 3.73 17.92 -16.65
C PHE A 382 3.27 18.26 -18.07
N LEU A 383 1.99 18.11 -18.40
CA LEU A 383 1.45 18.39 -19.72
C LEU A 383 1.58 19.86 -20.13
N LEU A 384 1.52 20.80 -19.17
CA LEU A 384 1.75 22.22 -19.43
C LEU A 384 3.17 22.52 -19.88
N SER A 385 4.16 21.80 -19.37
CA SER A 385 5.58 21.99 -19.72
C SER A 385 6.05 21.08 -20.87
N HIS A 386 5.30 20.05 -21.22
CA HIS A 386 5.66 19.04 -22.22
C HIS A 386 4.60 18.94 -23.35
N PRO A 387 4.50 19.92 -24.25
CA PRO A 387 3.46 19.96 -25.29
C PRO A 387 3.57 18.80 -26.31
N ALA A 388 4.67 18.07 -26.30
CA ALA A 388 4.83 16.84 -27.10
C ALA A 388 4.05 15.65 -26.54
N PHE A 389 3.52 15.75 -25.32
CA PHE A 389 2.73 14.69 -24.70
C PHE A 389 1.25 15.06 -24.64
N THR A 390 0.39 14.08 -24.86
CA THR A 390 -1.07 14.19 -24.72
C THR A 390 -1.59 13.12 -23.80
N LEU A 391 -2.63 13.41 -23.02
CA LEU A 391 -3.31 12.44 -22.19
C LEU A 391 -4.13 11.48 -23.06
N ILE A 392 -3.96 10.18 -22.88
CA ILE A 392 -4.84 9.15 -23.42
C ILE A 392 -5.90 8.86 -22.36
N PRO A 393 -7.19 9.11 -22.60
CA PRO A 393 -8.23 8.72 -21.67
C PRO A 393 -8.20 7.21 -21.43
N VAL A 394 -8.10 6.79 -20.16
CA VAL A 394 -8.05 5.37 -19.78
C VAL A 394 -9.28 4.61 -20.30
N SER A 395 -10.43 5.29 -20.33
CA SER A 395 -11.67 4.74 -20.91
C SER A 395 -11.52 4.26 -22.35
N THR A 396 -10.62 4.86 -23.14
CA THR A 396 -10.44 4.51 -24.56
C THR A 396 -9.54 3.30 -24.78
N ILE A 397 -8.71 2.94 -23.80
CA ILE A 397 -7.75 1.84 -23.92
C ILE A 397 -8.10 0.64 -23.02
N TRP A 398 -9.13 0.76 -22.17
CA TRP A 398 -9.48 -0.22 -21.14
C TRP A 398 -9.68 -1.63 -21.70
N GLU A 399 -10.52 -1.76 -22.71
CA GLU A 399 -10.81 -3.05 -23.36
C GLU A 399 -9.58 -3.57 -24.13
N ALA A 400 -8.86 -2.68 -24.81
CA ALA A 400 -7.69 -3.06 -25.62
C ALA A 400 -6.56 -3.68 -24.80
N VAL A 401 -6.39 -3.26 -23.54
CA VAL A 401 -5.41 -3.86 -22.62
C VAL A 401 -5.95 -5.07 -21.85
N GLY A 402 -7.15 -5.53 -22.19
CA GLY A 402 -7.75 -6.76 -21.67
C GLY A 402 -8.18 -6.67 -20.20
N LEU A 403 -8.65 -5.53 -19.74
CA LEU A 403 -9.22 -5.36 -18.39
C LEU A 403 -10.71 -5.76 -18.38
N ASP A 404 -11.15 -6.30 -17.22
CA ASP A 404 -12.54 -6.69 -17.02
C ASP A 404 -13.44 -5.45 -16.80
N GLY A 405 -14.72 -5.55 -17.16
CA GLY A 405 -15.70 -4.48 -16.96
C GLY A 405 -15.51 -3.27 -17.89
N ARG A 406 -15.96 -2.11 -17.41
CA ARG A 406 -15.91 -0.84 -18.14
C ARG A 406 -15.33 0.26 -17.24
N TRP A 407 -14.61 1.18 -17.85
CA TRP A 407 -14.06 2.37 -17.20
C TRP A 407 -14.46 3.62 -17.97
N ASP A 408 -14.99 4.63 -17.29
CA ASP A 408 -15.58 5.81 -17.93
C ASP A 408 -14.83 7.12 -17.60
N SER A 409 -13.56 7.04 -17.14
CA SER A 409 -12.77 8.20 -16.76
C SER A 409 -11.48 8.31 -17.59
N ASP A 410 -10.93 9.53 -17.63
CA ASP A 410 -9.65 9.82 -18.25
C ASP A 410 -8.47 9.20 -17.49
N PHE A 411 -8.60 9.08 -16.18
CA PHE A 411 -7.61 8.48 -15.27
C PHE A 411 -8.15 7.18 -14.69
N PHE A 412 -7.27 6.28 -14.34
CA PHE A 412 -7.61 5.20 -13.42
C PHE A 412 -7.30 5.70 -12.01
N ALA A 413 -8.33 5.94 -11.22
CA ALA A 413 -8.22 6.46 -9.87
C ALA A 413 -9.17 5.70 -8.95
N LEU A 414 -8.63 5.04 -7.92
CA LEU A 414 -9.36 4.31 -6.91
C LEU A 414 -8.99 4.79 -5.51
N THR A 415 -9.96 4.71 -4.61
CA THR A 415 -9.75 4.83 -3.17
C THR A 415 -10.01 3.48 -2.50
N PRO A 416 -9.62 3.28 -1.24
CA PRO A 416 -9.95 2.07 -0.51
C PRO A 416 -11.43 1.76 -0.33
N ALA A 417 -12.31 2.75 -0.58
CA ALA A 417 -13.75 2.55 -0.60
C ALA A 417 -14.26 1.93 -1.91
N ASP A 418 -13.42 1.95 -2.97
CA ASP A 418 -13.80 1.43 -4.28
C ASP A 418 -13.30 -0.01 -4.44
N TYR A 419 -14.15 -0.93 -4.84
CA TYR A 419 -13.84 -2.35 -5.15
C TYR A 419 -13.07 -3.12 -4.07
N GLY A 420 -12.90 -2.56 -2.87
CA GLY A 420 -12.11 -3.17 -1.80
C GLY A 420 -10.59 -3.21 -2.06
N THR A 421 -10.09 -2.55 -3.09
CA THR A 421 -8.66 -2.48 -3.47
C THR A 421 -7.88 -1.50 -2.57
N ASP A 422 -6.57 -1.43 -2.75
CA ASP A 422 -5.79 -0.28 -2.28
C ASP A 422 -6.16 0.96 -3.13
N GLY A 423 -5.96 2.16 -2.57
CA GLY A 423 -6.06 3.38 -3.36
C GLY A 423 -4.90 3.46 -4.36
N PHE A 424 -5.22 3.86 -5.59
CA PHE A 424 -4.24 3.89 -6.67
C PHE A 424 -4.63 4.92 -7.72
N PHE A 425 -3.62 5.48 -8.39
CA PHE A 425 -3.80 6.38 -9.53
C PHE A 425 -2.94 5.93 -10.71
N THR A 426 -3.46 6.06 -11.94
CA THR A 426 -2.69 5.86 -13.17
C THR A 426 -3.16 6.82 -14.26
N ALA A 427 -2.21 7.46 -14.92
CA ALA A 427 -2.40 8.25 -16.13
C ALA A 427 -1.54 7.67 -17.25
N VAL A 428 -2.07 7.66 -18.47
CA VAL A 428 -1.36 7.23 -19.68
C VAL A 428 -1.19 8.42 -20.60
N LEU A 429 0.03 8.71 -20.97
CA LEU A 429 0.40 9.83 -21.85
C LEU A 429 1.05 9.27 -23.12
N GLU A 430 0.78 9.86 -24.26
CA GLU A 430 1.40 9.50 -25.54
C GLU A 430 2.28 10.65 -26.03
N ARG A 431 3.49 10.33 -26.46
CA ARG A 431 4.38 11.26 -27.12
C ARG A 431 4.01 11.37 -28.60
N ALA A 432 3.87 12.59 -29.11
CA ALA A 432 3.58 12.84 -30.52
C ALA A 432 4.59 12.12 -31.43
N GLU A 433 4.10 11.62 -32.56
CA GLU A 433 4.95 11.22 -33.68
C GLU A 433 5.68 12.48 -34.17
N GLY A 434 7.01 12.47 -34.23
CA GLY A 434 7.82 13.64 -34.58
C GLY A 434 7.66 14.13 -36.00
#